data_dae3f507cd9582c93e935b3b955ab2ee
#
_entry.id   dae3f507cd9582c93e935b3b955ab2ee
#
_cell.length_a   1.000
_cell.length_b   1.000
_cell.length_c   1.000
_cell.angle_alpha   90.00
_cell.angle_beta   90.00
_cell.angle_gamma   90.00
#
_symmetry.space_group_name_H-M   'P 1'
#
loop_
_entity.id
_entity.type
_entity.pdbx_description
1 polymer ?
#
loop_
_entity_poly.entity_id
_entity_poly.type
_entity_poly.pdbx_seq_one_letter_code
_entity_poly.pdbx_strand_id
1 'polypeptide(L)'
;MTRRRCLLIWLIAICAAFFALDCLSIHSGDDLGYMFADSAHHSADGPRVTSVRQCFTTQASHYCTTNGRFLVHVVVMLVLNFLPLWAFRILNALMFCLLWLLAVRLVNPDARRLTATRALTLMAMFCLFPQPGMVLLTLVAYAVNYLWVSVACLGLVLAIRRRVSPSVLLPVAFTVGTLHEGWSLPMCAALLVALLQRRIRWPLFLAFVAGTAVVVFAPGNFRHAGQGGGFALAAMAREASALGTDLLRTAIFPAAVAALVWGAVRPRSCRAFMAAHLPALAAIATAVAFAMLTFTSPRQLTCPIIITLLLVLKVIQPLLSPGACKWPIFSA
;
A
#
# COMPACT_ATOMS: atom_id res chain seq x y z
N MET A 1 -12.27 31.89 7.37
CA MET A 1 -12.77 30.63 6.75
C MET A 1 -12.79 29.54 7.79
N THR A 2 -13.92 28.84 7.98
CA THR A 2 -14.00 27.79 8.99
C THR A 2 -13.13 26.60 8.62
N ARG A 3 -12.60 25.88 9.63
CA ARG A 3 -11.75 24.71 9.47
C ARG A 3 -12.37 23.61 8.58
N ARG A 4 -13.70 23.44 8.66
CA ARG A 4 -14.45 22.48 7.82
C ARG A 4 -14.43 22.88 6.34
N ARG A 5 -14.62 24.17 6.02
CA ARG A 5 -14.56 24.68 4.64
C ARG A 5 -13.17 24.49 4.03
N CYS A 6 -12.11 24.76 4.80
CA CYS A 6 -10.74 24.55 4.35
C CYS A 6 -10.46 23.06 4.01
N LEU A 7 -10.92 22.14 4.86
CA LEU A 7 -10.77 20.69 4.61
C LEU A 7 -11.53 20.28 3.34
N LEU A 8 -12.76 20.75 3.16
CA LEU A 8 -13.57 20.42 2.00
C LEU A 8 -12.92 20.90 0.69
N ILE A 9 -12.38 22.13 0.68
CA ILE A 9 -11.67 22.66 -0.49
C ILE A 9 -10.47 21.79 -0.84
N TRP A 10 -9.67 21.38 0.16
CA TRP A 10 -8.53 20.48 -0.07
C TRP A 10 -8.97 19.13 -0.62
N LEU A 11 -10.02 18.53 -0.07
CA LEU A 11 -10.56 17.26 -0.55
C LEU A 11 -11.03 17.36 -2.00
N ILE A 12 -11.78 18.42 -2.34
CA ILE A 12 -12.25 18.65 -3.70
C ILE A 12 -11.06 18.85 -4.66
N ALA A 13 -10.08 19.66 -4.27
CA ALA A 13 -8.89 19.91 -5.11
C ALA A 13 -8.08 18.64 -5.37
N ILE A 14 -7.87 17.81 -4.35
CA ILE A 14 -7.15 16.53 -4.48
C ILE A 14 -7.94 15.56 -5.35
N CYS A 15 -9.25 15.45 -5.12
CA CYS A 15 -10.12 14.59 -5.90
C CYS A 15 -10.12 14.99 -7.37
N ALA A 16 -10.27 16.29 -7.66
CA ALA A 16 -10.26 16.81 -9.02
C ALA A 16 -8.91 16.60 -9.72
N ALA A 17 -7.80 16.87 -9.02
CA ALA A 17 -6.47 16.68 -9.58
C ALA A 17 -6.19 15.21 -9.89
N PHE A 18 -6.54 14.29 -8.99
CA PHE A 18 -6.36 12.86 -9.23
C PHE A 18 -7.30 12.34 -10.32
N PHE A 19 -8.56 12.78 -10.32
CA PHE A 19 -9.51 12.45 -11.38
C PHE A 19 -9.01 12.92 -12.76
N ALA A 20 -8.44 14.13 -12.85
CA ALA A 20 -7.85 14.63 -14.09
C ALA A 20 -6.67 13.75 -14.56
N LEU A 21 -5.80 13.31 -13.65
CA LEU A 21 -4.73 12.36 -13.96
C LEU A 21 -5.28 11.01 -14.43
N ASP A 22 -6.32 10.51 -13.77
CA ASP A 22 -6.97 9.24 -14.10
C ASP A 22 -7.67 9.30 -15.49
N CYS A 23 -8.14 10.49 -15.90
CA CYS A 23 -8.68 10.71 -17.23
C CYS A 23 -7.65 10.59 -18.36
N LEU A 24 -6.36 10.71 -18.07
CA LEU A 24 -5.29 10.49 -19.04
C LEU A 24 -4.99 9.01 -19.30
N SER A 25 -5.54 8.11 -18.47
CA SER A 25 -5.35 6.67 -18.58
C SER A 25 -6.48 6.01 -19.37
N ILE A 26 -6.13 4.95 -20.12
CA ILE A 26 -7.06 4.06 -20.81
C ILE A 26 -6.80 2.63 -20.33
N HIS A 27 -7.79 1.75 -20.51
CA HIS A 27 -7.59 0.33 -20.23
C HIS A 27 -6.43 -0.23 -21.03
N SER A 28 -5.46 -0.81 -20.37
CA SER A 28 -4.27 -1.40 -21.01
C SER A 28 -3.66 -2.50 -20.12
N GLY A 29 -2.79 -3.30 -20.70
CA GLY A 29 -2.09 -4.35 -19.97
C GLY A 29 -3.04 -5.32 -19.27
N ASP A 30 -2.88 -5.48 -17.97
CA ASP A 30 -3.65 -6.42 -17.15
C ASP A 30 -5.18 -6.13 -17.18
N ASP A 31 -5.60 -4.86 -17.37
CA ASP A 31 -7.03 -4.52 -17.47
C ASP A 31 -7.73 -5.31 -18.59
N LEU A 32 -7.07 -5.44 -19.74
CA LEU A 32 -7.63 -6.14 -20.89
C LEU A 32 -7.83 -7.65 -20.58
N GLY A 33 -6.89 -8.27 -19.87
CA GLY A 33 -7.00 -9.68 -19.48
C GLY A 33 -8.18 -9.94 -18.55
N TYR A 34 -8.42 -9.06 -17.58
CA TYR A 34 -9.52 -9.22 -16.62
C TYR A 34 -10.93 -8.94 -17.18
N MET A 35 -11.04 -8.49 -18.42
CA MET A 35 -12.33 -8.36 -19.11
C MET A 35 -12.88 -9.71 -19.61
N PHE A 36 -12.06 -10.75 -19.64
CA PHE A 36 -12.42 -12.06 -20.22
C PHE A 36 -12.47 -13.16 -19.15
N ALA A 37 -13.24 -14.22 -19.46
CA ALA A 37 -13.46 -15.33 -18.53
C ALA A 37 -12.20 -16.20 -18.34
N ASP A 38 -11.26 -16.18 -19.27
CA ASP A 38 -9.97 -16.86 -19.17
C ASP A 38 -8.85 -15.89 -18.74
N SER A 39 -9.04 -15.28 -17.59
CA SER A 39 -8.04 -14.37 -17.04
C SER A 39 -6.77 -15.08 -16.54
N ALA A 40 -6.79 -16.41 -16.41
CA ALA A 40 -5.62 -17.19 -15.98
C ALA A 40 -4.43 -17.07 -16.94
N HIS A 41 -4.73 -16.88 -18.25
CA HIS A 41 -3.73 -16.70 -19.30
C HIS A 41 -3.60 -15.26 -19.78
N HIS A 42 -4.31 -14.29 -19.18
CA HIS A 42 -4.40 -12.90 -19.64
C HIS A 42 -4.72 -12.79 -21.15
N SER A 43 -5.45 -13.79 -21.67
CA SER A 43 -5.79 -13.86 -23.08
C SER A 43 -7.07 -13.06 -23.35
N ALA A 44 -7.01 -12.16 -24.31
CA ALA A 44 -8.18 -11.47 -24.84
C ALA A 44 -9.01 -12.36 -25.81
N ASP A 45 -8.63 -13.62 -25.97
CA ASP A 45 -9.26 -14.55 -26.93
C ASP A 45 -10.44 -15.32 -26.31
N GLY A 46 -10.64 -15.20 -24.99
CA GLY A 46 -11.75 -15.83 -24.28
C GLY A 46 -13.07 -15.07 -24.42
N PRO A 47 -14.21 -15.67 -23.99
CA PRO A 47 -15.48 -14.98 -23.94
C PRO A 47 -15.43 -13.84 -22.89
N ARG A 48 -15.97 -12.67 -23.26
CA ARG A 48 -16.07 -11.54 -22.33
C ARG A 48 -16.94 -11.90 -21.13
N VAL A 49 -16.55 -11.45 -19.97
CA VAL A 49 -17.35 -11.63 -18.74
C VAL A 49 -18.67 -10.85 -18.82
N THR A 50 -19.79 -11.54 -18.63
CA THR A 50 -21.15 -10.99 -18.73
C THR A 50 -21.97 -11.13 -17.45
N SER A 51 -21.47 -11.87 -16.45
CA SER A 51 -22.18 -12.07 -15.19
C SER A 51 -21.25 -12.00 -13.97
N VAL A 52 -21.81 -11.55 -12.85
CA VAL A 52 -21.11 -11.53 -11.55
C VAL A 52 -20.61 -12.93 -11.16
N ARG A 53 -21.40 -13.97 -11.44
CA ARG A 53 -21.00 -15.35 -11.19
C ARG A 53 -19.72 -15.72 -11.93
N GLN A 54 -19.58 -15.29 -13.19
CA GLN A 54 -18.34 -15.52 -13.95
C GLN A 54 -17.12 -14.86 -13.31
N CYS A 55 -17.25 -13.67 -12.70
CA CYS A 55 -16.14 -13.08 -11.97
C CYS A 55 -15.64 -14.02 -10.86
N PHE A 56 -16.56 -14.58 -10.06
CA PHE A 56 -16.18 -15.47 -8.97
C PHE A 56 -15.61 -16.81 -9.49
N THR A 57 -16.23 -17.43 -10.49
CA THR A 57 -15.76 -18.73 -11.02
C THR A 57 -14.42 -18.61 -11.72
N THR A 58 -14.21 -17.54 -12.51
CA THR A 58 -12.91 -17.24 -13.13
C THR A 58 -11.84 -17.01 -12.09
N GLN A 59 -12.14 -16.23 -11.05
CA GLN A 59 -11.15 -15.96 -10.01
C GLN A 59 -10.90 -17.17 -9.08
N ALA A 60 -11.86 -18.06 -8.91
CA ALA A 60 -11.62 -19.34 -8.24
C ALA A 60 -10.64 -20.22 -9.03
N SER A 61 -10.77 -20.28 -10.37
CA SER A 61 -9.78 -20.92 -11.24
C SER A 61 -8.42 -20.26 -11.16
N HIS A 62 -8.37 -18.91 -11.24
CA HIS A 62 -7.16 -18.12 -11.16
C HIS A 62 -6.43 -18.32 -9.80
N TYR A 63 -7.17 -18.39 -8.69
CA TYR A 63 -6.64 -18.71 -7.36
C TYR A 63 -5.94 -20.06 -7.32
N CYS A 64 -6.49 -21.05 -8.01
CA CYS A 64 -5.91 -22.38 -8.08
C CYS A 64 -4.75 -22.51 -9.09
N THR A 65 -4.63 -21.61 -10.06
CA THR A 65 -3.68 -21.76 -11.19
C THR A 65 -2.58 -20.70 -11.20
N THR A 66 -2.83 -19.47 -10.72
CA THR A 66 -1.95 -18.34 -10.96
C THR A 66 -1.49 -17.65 -9.68
N ASN A 67 -2.42 -17.08 -8.86
CA ASN A 67 -2.07 -16.38 -7.62
C ASN A 67 -3.22 -16.29 -6.61
N GLY A 68 -2.90 -15.92 -5.36
CA GLY A 68 -3.82 -15.96 -4.23
C GLY A 68 -4.74 -14.75 -4.05
N ARG A 69 -4.71 -13.72 -4.90
CA ARG A 69 -5.43 -12.44 -4.74
C ARG A 69 -6.91 -12.50 -5.11
N PHE A 70 -7.61 -13.54 -4.66
CA PHE A 70 -8.99 -13.83 -5.07
C PHE A 70 -9.93 -12.62 -4.91
N LEU A 71 -10.03 -12.05 -3.70
CA LEU A 71 -10.97 -10.95 -3.44
C LEU A 71 -10.66 -9.70 -4.26
N VAL A 72 -9.40 -9.33 -4.35
CA VAL A 72 -8.97 -8.15 -5.10
C VAL A 72 -9.27 -8.31 -6.59
N HIS A 73 -8.97 -9.47 -7.17
CA HIS A 73 -9.22 -9.73 -8.59
C HIS A 73 -10.70 -9.88 -8.92
N VAL A 74 -11.53 -10.39 -7.99
CA VAL A 74 -13.00 -10.32 -8.16
C VAL A 74 -13.45 -8.86 -8.26
N VAL A 75 -12.93 -7.97 -7.39
CA VAL A 75 -13.25 -6.53 -7.46
C VAL A 75 -12.77 -5.91 -8.77
N VAL A 76 -11.55 -6.25 -9.23
CA VAL A 76 -11.03 -5.81 -10.55
C VAL A 76 -12.00 -6.20 -11.68
N MET A 77 -12.41 -7.47 -11.72
CA MET A 77 -13.34 -7.96 -12.77
C MET A 77 -14.71 -7.30 -12.68
N LEU A 78 -15.24 -7.08 -11.47
CA LEU A 78 -16.50 -6.39 -11.27
C LEU A 78 -16.43 -4.95 -11.78
N VAL A 79 -15.36 -4.25 -11.47
CA VAL A 79 -15.14 -2.86 -11.92
C VAL A 79 -15.02 -2.80 -13.45
N LEU A 80 -14.18 -3.65 -14.04
CA LEU A 80 -13.91 -3.63 -15.49
C LEU A 80 -15.12 -4.03 -16.35
N ASN A 81 -15.98 -4.93 -15.85
CA ASN A 81 -17.04 -5.48 -16.67
C ASN A 81 -18.44 -4.88 -16.40
N PHE A 82 -18.65 -4.27 -15.22
CA PHE A 82 -19.98 -3.77 -14.83
C PHE A 82 -20.02 -2.30 -14.45
N LEU A 83 -18.83 -1.67 -14.29
CA LEU A 83 -18.78 -0.25 -13.94
C LEU A 83 -18.28 0.57 -15.14
N PRO A 84 -18.97 1.66 -15.54
CA PRO A 84 -18.46 2.53 -16.58
C PRO A 84 -17.18 3.22 -16.12
N LEU A 85 -16.25 3.45 -17.05
CA LEU A 85 -14.90 3.97 -16.75
C LEU A 85 -14.93 5.30 -15.96
N TRP A 86 -15.89 6.18 -16.25
CA TRP A 86 -16.04 7.44 -15.51
C TRP A 86 -16.38 7.23 -14.03
N ALA A 87 -17.20 6.19 -13.72
CA ALA A 87 -17.55 5.87 -12.34
C ALA A 87 -16.36 5.26 -11.59
N PHE A 88 -15.57 4.40 -12.26
CA PHE A 88 -14.29 3.94 -11.70
C PHE A 88 -13.37 5.12 -11.37
N ARG A 89 -13.18 6.06 -12.28
CA ARG A 89 -12.32 7.23 -12.09
C ARG A 89 -12.74 8.06 -10.87
N ILE A 90 -14.04 8.25 -10.66
CA ILE A 90 -14.57 8.90 -9.45
C ILE A 90 -14.22 8.09 -8.20
N LEU A 91 -14.50 6.80 -8.19
CA LEU A 91 -14.18 5.93 -7.05
C LEU A 91 -12.68 5.91 -6.77
N ASN A 92 -11.85 5.84 -7.79
CA ASN A 92 -10.40 5.82 -7.65
C ASN A 92 -9.88 7.14 -7.07
N ALA A 93 -10.40 8.27 -7.52
CA ALA A 93 -10.10 9.59 -6.94
C ALA A 93 -10.56 9.71 -5.47
N LEU A 94 -11.72 9.15 -5.12
CA LEU A 94 -12.18 9.06 -3.73
C LEU A 94 -11.26 8.17 -2.87
N MET A 95 -10.80 7.05 -3.40
CA MET A 95 -9.84 6.18 -2.70
C MET A 95 -8.49 6.87 -2.50
N PHE A 96 -8.01 7.65 -3.47
CA PHE A 96 -6.82 8.47 -3.29
C PHE A 96 -7.01 9.56 -2.22
N CYS A 97 -8.17 10.23 -2.19
CA CYS A 97 -8.52 11.17 -1.12
C CYS A 97 -8.55 10.48 0.24
N LEU A 98 -9.08 9.27 0.31
CA LEU A 98 -9.13 8.49 1.55
C LEU A 98 -7.72 8.08 2.00
N LEU A 99 -6.84 7.67 1.08
CA LEU A 99 -5.42 7.43 1.37
C LEU A 99 -4.78 8.68 2.00
N TRP A 100 -5.02 9.85 1.41
CA TRP A 100 -4.51 11.11 1.95
C TRP A 100 -5.06 11.42 3.34
N LEU A 101 -6.36 11.25 3.58
CA LEU A 101 -6.97 11.44 4.90
C LEU A 101 -6.37 10.50 5.96
N LEU A 102 -6.17 9.24 5.59
CA LEU A 102 -5.53 8.25 6.46
C LEU A 102 -4.08 8.66 6.78
N ALA A 103 -3.31 9.08 5.77
CA ALA A 103 -1.95 9.57 5.95
C ALA A 103 -1.91 10.76 6.92
N VAL A 104 -2.78 11.77 6.73
CA VAL A 104 -2.89 12.92 7.66
C VAL A 104 -3.19 12.47 9.09
N ARG A 105 -4.12 11.53 9.27
CA ARG A 105 -4.50 11.02 10.60
C ARG A 105 -3.41 10.18 11.26
N LEU A 106 -2.66 9.44 10.48
CA LEU A 106 -1.57 8.60 10.98
C LEU A 106 -0.31 9.41 11.31
N VAL A 107 -0.04 10.49 10.57
CA VAL A 107 1.09 11.39 10.81
C VAL A 107 0.81 12.35 11.97
N ASN A 108 -0.38 12.96 12.02
CA ASN A 108 -0.76 13.94 13.03
C ASN A 108 -2.11 13.60 13.69
N PRO A 109 -2.13 12.79 14.74
CA PRO A 109 -3.36 12.42 15.44
C PRO A 109 -4.03 13.61 16.14
N ASP A 110 -3.27 14.62 16.60
CA ASP A 110 -3.75 15.69 17.46
C ASP A 110 -4.40 16.87 16.73
N ALA A 111 -4.43 16.83 15.40
CA ALA A 111 -5.14 17.79 14.55
C ALA A 111 -4.82 19.30 14.76
N ARG A 112 -3.93 19.67 15.68
CA ARG A 112 -3.66 21.08 16.06
C ARG A 112 -2.93 21.88 14.96
N ARG A 113 -2.19 21.20 14.05
CA ARG A 113 -1.33 21.80 13.02
C ARG A 113 -1.71 21.34 11.61
N LEU A 114 -2.97 21.37 11.35
CA LEU A 114 -3.58 20.63 10.24
C LEU A 114 -3.17 21.17 8.83
N THR A 115 -2.92 22.48 8.68
CA THR A 115 -2.68 23.08 7.35
C THR A 115 -1.31 22.72 6.78
N ALA A 116 -0.23 22.88 7.56
CA ALA A 116 1.11 22.52 7.11
C ALA A 116 1.23 21.00 6.87
N THR A 117 0.68 20.17 7.77
CA THR A 117 0.65 18.72 7.62
C THR A 117 -0.11 18.31 6.35
N ARG A 118 -1.22 18.98 6.02
CA ARG A 118 -1.99 18.69 4.81
C ARG A 118 -1.21 19.02 3.54
N ALA A 119 -0.60 20.20 3.48
CA ALA A 119 0.20 20.61 2.33
C ALA A 119 1.36 19.65 2.07
N LEU A 120 2.07 19.24 3.14
CA LEU A 120 3.16 18.28 3.04
C LEU A 120 2.69 16.87 2.66
N THR A 121 1.58 16.41 3.24
CA THR A 121 1.04 15.10 2.91
C THR A 121 0.58 15.06 1.46
N LEU A 122 -0.06 16.13 0.99
CA LEU A 122 -0.43 16.27 -0.41
C LEU A 122 0.82 16.24 -1.31
N MET A 123 1.84 17.04 -1.00
CA MET A 123 3.08 17.03 -1.75
C MET A 123 3.72 15.65 -1.77
N ALA A 124 3.77 14.94 -0.62
CA ALA A 124 4.29 13.58 -0.56
C ALA A 124 3.46 12.59 -1.37
N MET A 125 2.12 12.70 -1.37
CA MET A 125 1.26 11.86 -2.19
C MET A 125 1.47 12.11 -3.70
N PHE A 126 1.64 13.35 -4.12
CA PHE A 126 2.01 13.66 -5.51
C PHE A 126 3.42 13.20 -5.86
N CYS A 127 4.35 13.17 -4.92
CA CYS A 127 5.67 12.57 -5.11
C CYS A 127 5.63 11.05 -5.29
N LEU A 128 4.50 10.38 -5.06
CA LEU A 128 4.34 8.96 -5.42
C LEU A 128 4.36 8.75 -6.94
N PHE A 129 3.76 9.63 -7.74
CA PHE A 129 3.62 9.43 -9.18
C PHE A 129 4.95 9.34 -9.96
N PRO A 130 6.02 10.10 -9.61
CA PRO A 130 7.33 9.89 -10.23
C PRO A 130 8.02 8.60 -9.81
N GLN A 131 7.48 7.89 -8.80
CA GLN A 131 8.07 6.64 -8.35
C GLN A 131 7.83 5.53 -9.38
N PRO A 132 8.78 4.59 -9.55
CA PRO A 132 8.62 3.47 -10.45
C PRO A 132 7.30 2.71 -10.20
N GLY A 133 6.51 2.53 -11.25
CA GLY A 133 5.24 1.80 -11.20
C GLY A 133 4.04 2.55 -10.60
N MET A 134 4.22 3.74 -10.02
CA MET A 134 3.10 4.45 -9.34
C MET A 134 2.12 5.10 -10.33
N VAL A 135 2.56 5.49 -11.52
CA VAL A 135 1.67 5.99 -12.57
C VAL A 135 0.58 4.97 -12.93
N LEU A 136 0.86 3.67 -12.72
CA LEU A 136 -0.09 2.59 -12.97
C LEU A 136 -1.30 2.60 -12.02
N LEU A 137 -1.28 3.39 -10.91
CA LEU A 137 -2.41 3.52 -10.00
C LEU A 137 -3.68 4.12 -10.64
N THR A 138 -3.58 4.60 -11.87
CA THR A 138 -4.71 5.06 -12.69
C THR A 138 -5.34 3.94 -13.54
N LEU A 139 -4.70 2.76 -13.64
CA LEU A 139 -5.27 1.58 -14.29
C LEU A 139 -6.09 0.76 -13.27
N VAL A 140 -7.22 0.17 -13.70
CA VAL A 140 -8.15 -0.51 -12.79
C VAL A 140 -7.47 -1.64 -12.02
N ALA A 141 -6.79 -2.54 -12.73
CA ALA A 141 -6.12 -3.69 -12.09
C ALA A 141 -5.08 -3.25 -11.05
N TYR A 142 -4.31 -2.20 -11.36
CA TYR A 142 -3.28 -1.71 -10.45
C TYR A 142 -3.85 -0.82 -9.33
N ALA A 143 -4.85 0.01 -9.62
CA ALA A 143 -5.53 0.82 -8.62
C ALA A 143 -6.11 -0.05 -7.51
N VAL A 144 -6.85 -1.10 -7.88
CA VAL A 144 -7.50 -2.00 -6.92
C VAL A 144 -6.46 -2.82 -6.16
N ASN A 145 -5.42 -3.35 -6.85
CA ASN A 145 -4.38 -4.17 -6.21
C ASN A 145 -3.44 -3.37 -5.29
N TYR A 146 -3.18 -2.10 -5.57
CA TYR A 146 -2.17 -1.34 -4.84
C TYR A 146 -2.74 -0.14 -4.07
N LEU A 147 -3.50 0.76 -4.72
CA LEU A 147 -4.05 1.93 -4.05
C LEU A 147 -5.15 1.56 -3.06
N TRP A 148 -6.15 0.77 -3.49
CA TRP A 148 -7.28 0.41 -2.63
C TRP A 148 -6.84 -0.51 -1.48
N VAL A 149 -5.94 -1.44 -1.75
CA VAL A 149 -5.32 -2.27 -0.69
C VAL A 149 -4.54 -1.42 0.31
N SER A 150 -3.79 -0.40 -0.16
CA SER A 150 -3.08 0.53 0.72
C SER A 150 -4.05 1.26 1.66
N VAL A 151 -5.18 1.70 1.13
CA VAL A 151 -6.26 2.32 1.92
C VAL A 151 -6.80 1.36 2.97
N ALA A 152 -7.07 0.11 2.60
CA ALA A 152 -7.55 -0.91 3.53
C ALA A 152 -6.54 -1.20 4.66
N CYS A 153 -5.26 -1.36 4.33
CA CYS A 153 -4.18 -1.60 5.29
C CYS A 153 -3.98 -0.42 6.25
N LEU A 154 -3.90 0.82 5.73
CA LEU A 154 -3.77 2.00 6.58
C LEU A 154 -5.03 2.26 7.39
N GLY A 155 -6.21 1.95 6.84
CA GLY A 155 -7.50 1.96 7.54
C GLY A 155 -7.50 1.02 8.75
N LEU A 156 -7.00 -0.22 8.57
CA LEU A 156 -6.82 -1.19 9.67
C LEU A 156 -5.86 -0.63 10.75
N VAL A 157 -4.72 -0.06 10.36
CA VAL A 157 -3.79 0.57 11.32
C VAL A 157 -4.48 1.69 12.11
N LEU A 158 -5.28 2.52 11.44
CA LEU A 158 -6.04 3.57 12.12
C LEU A 158 -7.12 3.00 13.05
N ALA A 159 -7.84 1.95 12.63
CA ALA A 159 -8.85 1.26 13.44
C ALA A 159 -8.24 0.66 14.72
N ILE A 160 -7.06 0.03 14.61
CA ILE A 160 -6.30 -0.46 15.76
C ILE A 160 -5.96 0.68 16.73
N ARG A 161 -5.44 1.80 16.21
CA ARG A 161 -5.11 2.97 17.04
C ARG A 161 -6.32 3.61 17.70
N ARG A 162 -7.48 3.55 17.04
CA ARG A 162 -8.76 4.05 17.56
C ARG A 162 -9.45 3.08 18.50
N ARG A 163 -8.86 1.92 18.76
CA ARG A 163 -9.41 0.87 19.63
C ARG A 163 -10.83 0.48 19.26
N VAL A 164 -11.07 0.31 17.94
CA VAL A 164 -12.36 -0.21 17.43
C VAL A 164 -12.65 -1.57 18.09
N SER A 165 -13.93 -1.88 18.31
CA SER A 165 -14.33 -3.10 19.01
C SER A 165 -13.78 -4.36 18.33
N PRO A 166 -13.36 -5.39 19.10
CA PRO A 166 -12.83 -6.63 18.54
C PRO A 166 -13.79 -7.34 17.58
N SER A 167 -15.10 -7.25 17.80
CA SER A 167 -16.13 -7.85 16.95
C SER A 167 -16.09 -7.32 15.51
N VAL A 168 -15.69 -6.07 15.30
CA VAL A 168 -15.49 -5.47 13.98
C VAL A 168 -14.06 -5.66 13.52
N LEU A 169 -13.11 -5.47 14.43
CA LEU A 169 -11.69 -5.43 14.08
C LEU A 169 -11.15 -6.78 13.61
N LEU A 170 -11.59 -7.90 14.20
CA LEU A 170 -11.11 -9.24 13.84
C LEU A 170 -11.51 -9.65 12.40
N PRO A 171 -12.81 -9.59 11.99
CA PRO A 171 -13.18 -9.90 10.62
C PRO A 171 -12.54 -8.93 9.60
N VAL A 172 -12.41 -7.64 9.94
CA VAL A 172 -11.71 -6.67 9.09
C VAL A 172 -10.24 -7.04 8.94
N ALA A 173 -9.56 -7.42 10.04
CA ALA A 173 -8.15 -7.83 9.98
C ALA A 173 -7.95 -9.09 9.13
N PHE A 174 -8.82 -10.09 9.28
CA PHE A 174 -8.82 -11.28 8.41
C PHE A 174 -8.98 -10.88 6.94
N THR A 175 -10.02 -10.11 6.61
CA THR A 175 -10.30 -9.69 5.22
C THR A 175 -9.14 -8.89 4.63
N VAL A 176 -8.58 -7.92 5.37
CA VAL A 176 -7.43 -7.14 4.90
C VAL A 176 -6.21 -8.03 4.67
N GLY A 177 -6.02 -9.06 5.51
CA GLY A 177 -4.97 -10.07 5.33
C GLY A 177 -5.08 -10.85 4.02
N THR A 178 -6.30 -11.07 3.50
CA THR A 178 -6.51 -11.83 2.24
C THR A 178 -6.32 -11.01 0.96
N LEU A 179 -6.04 -9.70 1.04
CA LEU A 179 -6.11 -8.85 -0.15
C LEU A 179 -4.90 -9.00 -1.08
N HIS A 180 -3.68 -8.84 -0.55
CA HIS A 180 -2.48 -8.77 -1.39
C HIS A 180 -1.22 -9.10 -0.59
N GLU A 181 -0.43 -10.09 -1.02
CA GLU A 181 0.76 -10.56 -0.31
C GLU A 181 1.83 -9.48 -0.12
N GLY A 182 2.00 -8.58 -1.09
CA GLY A 182 2.94 -7.44 -1.00
C GLY A 182 2.60 -6.41 0.08
N TRP A 183 1.39 -6.44 0.65
CA TRP A 183 0.98 -5.70 1.83
C TRP A 183 0.81 -6.60 3.05
N SER A 184 0.25 -7.79 2.86
CA SER A 184 -0.10 -8.68 3.97
C SER A 184 1.14 -9.19 4.70
N LEU A 185 2.20 -9.62 4.00
CA LEU A 185 3.44 -10.06 4.62
C LEU A 185 4.16 -8.93 5.41
N PRO A 186 4.37 -7.72 4.84
CA PRO A 186 4.87 -6.58 5.60
C PRO A 186 4.03 -6.23 6.83
N MET A 187 2.71 -6.28 6.71
CA MET A 187 1.81 -6.03 7.83
C MET A 187 1.88 -7.13 8.90
N CYS A 188 2.06 -8.40 8.52
CA CYS A 188 2.34 -9.48 9.50
C CYS A 188 3.57 -9.15 10.34
N ALA A 189 4.68 -8.73 9.72
CA ALA A 189 5.89 -8.34 10.43
C ALA A 189 5.64 -7.13 11.36
N ALA A 190 4.93 -6.11 10.88
CA ALA A 190 4.55 -4.96 11.71
C ALA A 190 3.68 -5.34 12.90
N LEU A 191 2.66 -6.19 12.68
CA LEU A 191 1.75 -6.64 13.73
C LEU A 191 2.45 -7.58 14.71
N LEU A 192 3.39 -8.42 14.26
CA LEU A 192 4.22 -9.24 15.14
C LEU A 192 5.04 -8.35 16.08
N VAL A 193 5.74 -7.36 15.56
CA VAL A 193 6.48 -6.40 16.39
C VAL A 193 5.56 -5.66 17.35
N ALA A 194 4.37 -5.23 16.88
CA ALA A 194 3.38 -4.58 17.74
C ALA A 194 2.85 -5.52 18.84
N LEU A 195 2.70 -6.82 18.56
CA LEU A 195 2.34 -7.85 19.53
C LEU A 195 3.45 -8.03 20.58
N LEU A 196 4.71 -8.18 20.16
CA LEU A 196 5.87 -8.28 21.06
C LEU A 196 6.02 -7.02 21.93
N GLN A 197 5.70 -5.84 21.41
CA GLN A 197 5.63 -4.60 22.16
C GLN A 197 4.35 -4.46 23.02
N ARG A 198 3.47 -5.49 23.07
CA ARG A 198 2.19 -5.50 23.80
C ARG A 198 1.23 -4.37 23.40
N ARG A 199 1.36 -3.83 22.17
CA ARG A 199 0.48 -2.77 21.62
C ARG A 199 -0.82 -3.34 21.06
N ILE A 200 -0.85 -4.61 20.69
CA ILE A 200 -2.03 -5.35 20.21
C ILE A 200 -2.16 -6.68 20.96
N ARG A 201 -3.32 -7.32 20.83
CA ARG A 201 -3.58 -8.65 21.40
C ARG A 201 -3.42 -9.73 20.36
N TRP A 202 -3.06 -10.95 20.78
CA TRP A 202 -2.84 -12.09 19.92
C TRP A 202 -4.04 -12.47 19.00
N PRO A 203 -5.35 -12.33 19.38
CA PRO A 203 -6.43 -12.68 18.47
C PRO A 203 -6.42 -11.83 17.18
N LEU A 204 -6.10 -10.54 17.30
CA LEU A 204 -5.98 -9.65 16.15
C LEU A 204 -4.85 -10.08 15.20
N PHE A 205 -3.68 -10.42 15.78
CA PHE A 205 -2.55 -10.92 15.01
C PHE A 205 -2.89 -12.21 14.29
N LEU A 206 -3.51 -13.18 14.98
CA LEU A 206 -3.88 -14.46 14.39
C LEU A 206 -4.95 -14.31 13.31
N ALA A 207 -5.95 -13.44 13.49
CA ALA A 207 -6.95 -13.18 12.47
C ALA A 207 -6.31 -12.62 11.19
N PHE A 208 -5.35 -11.70 11.33
CA PHE A 208 -4.64 -11.15 10.18
C PHE A 208 -3.74 -12.19 9.51
N VAL A 209 -2.97 -12.97 10.28
CA VAL A 209 -2.11 -14.05 9.76
C VAL A 209 -2.93 -15.12 9.05
N ALA A 210 -4.09 -15.50 9.59
CA ALA A 210 -4.99 -16.44 8.91
C ALA A 210 -5.46 -15.92 7.54
N GLY A 211 -5.82 -14.64 7.45
CA GLY A 211 -6.11 -14.00 6.15
C GLY A 211 -4.89 -13.99 5.22
N THR A 212 -3.71 -13.66 5.74
CA THR A 212 -2.46 -13.69 4.96
C THR A 212 -2.14 -15.09 4.46
N ALA A 213 -2.38 -16.11 5.27
CA ALA A 213 -2.17 -17.49 4.86
C ALA A 213 -3.04 -17.88 3.66
N VAL A 214 -4.28 -17.40 3.57
CA VAL A 214 -5.15 -17.63 2.41
C VAL A 214 -4.52 -17.11 1.12
N VAL A 215 -3.93 -15.92 1.12
CA VAL A 215 -3.34 -15.35 -0.10
C VAL A 215 -1.96 -15.94 -0.41
N VAL A 216 -1.15 -16.21 0.61
CA VAL A 216 0.23 -16.71 0.42
C VAL A 216 0.25 -18.18 0.03
N PHE A 217 -0.57 -19.01 0.69
CA PHE A 217 -0.62 -20.46 0.45
C PHE A 217 -1.63 -20.86 -0.63
N ALA A 218 -2.06 -19.94 -1.48
CA ALA A 218 -2.89 -20.25 -2.63
C ALA A 218 -2.19 -21.26 -3.55
N PRO A 219 -2.88 -22.30 -4.06
CA PRO A 219 -2.29 -23.29 -4.96
C PRO A 219 -1.64 -22.67 -6.20
N GLY A 220 -2.23 -21.59 -6.73
CA GLY A 220 -1.71 -20.87 -7.89
C GLY A 220 -0.32 -20.31 -7.70
N ASN A 221 0.02 -19.81 -6.50
CA ASN A 221 1.36 -19.29 -6.22
C ASN A 221 2.44 -20.36 -6.38
N PHE A 222 2.16 -21.60 -5.95
CA PHE A 222 3.11 -22.72 -6.06
C PHE A 222 3.23 -23.22 -7.51
N ARG A 223 2.13 -23.25 -8.26
CA ARG A 223 2.14 -23.63 -9.69
C ARG A 223 2.93 -22.62 -10.50
N HIS A 224 2.70 -21.35 -10.28
CA HIS A 224 3.42 -20.29 -11.00
C HIS A 224 4.93 -20.32 -10.69
N ALA A 225 5.31 -20.51 -9.44
CA ALA A 225 6.72 -20.65 -9.04
C ALA A 225 7.39 -21.87 -9.69
N GLY A 226 6.65 -22.99 -9.85
CA GLY A 226 7.16 -24.20 -10.54
C GLY A 226 7.37 -24.04 -12.04
N GLN A 227 6.61 -23.17 -12.70
CA GLN A 227 6.72 -22.89 -14.15
C GLN A 227 7.89 -21.96 -14.49
N GLY A 228 8.37 -21.16 -13.55
CA GLY A 228 9.43 -20.17 -13.73
C GLY A 228 10.87 -20.72 -13.80
N GLY A 229 11.05 -22.05 -13.97
CA GLY A 229 12.37 -22.62 -14.26
C GLY A 229 13.36 -22.69 -13.09
N GLY A 230 12.89 -22.69 -11.84
CA GLY A 230 13.72 -22.83 -10.64
C GLY A 230 14.47 -21.54 -10.26
N PHE A 231 15.00 -21.52 -9.06
CA PHE A 231 15.85 -20.45 -8.52
C PHE A 231 17.24 -20.44 -9.20
N ALA A 232 17.30 -19.99 -10.47
CA ALA A 232 18.59 -19.77 -11.12
C ALA A 232 19.27 -18.54 -10.48
N LEU A 233 20.40 -18.75 -9.79
CA LEU A 233 21.14 -17.72 -9.06
C LEU A 233 21.47 -16.50 -9.93
N ALA A 234 21.74 -16.71 -11.24
CA ALA A 234 22.00 -15.66 -12.20
C ALA A 234 20.76 -14.82 -12.57
N ALA A 235 19.56 -15.44 -12.60
CA ALA A 235 18.31 -14.72 -12.75
C ALA A 235 18.02 -13.88 -11.51
N MET A 236 18.21 -14.47 -10.31
CA MET A 236 18.08 -13.76 -9.05
C MET A 236 19.01 -12.52 -8.98
N ALA A 237 20.27 -12.66 -9.37
CA ALA A 237 21.22 -11.56 -9.35
C ALA A 237 20.83 -10.42 -10.31
N ARG A 238 20.33 -10.74 -11.50
CA ARG A 238 19.84 -9.74 -12.47
C ARG A 238 18.64 -8.97 -11.94
N GLU A 239 17.66 -9.68 -11.42
CA GLU A 239 16.44 -9.10 -10.88
C GLU A 239 16.72 -8.26 -9.59
N ALA A 240 17.60 -8.74 -8.72
CA ALA A 240 18.06 -7.99 -7.56
C ALA A 240 18.79 -6.70 -7.97
N SER A 241 19.58 -6.73 -9.07
CA SER A 241 20.22 -5.54 -9.61
C SER A 241 19.21 -4.55 -10.18
N ALA A 242 18.21 -5.03 -10.95
CA ALA A 242 17.13 -4.20 -11.48
C ALA A 242 16.32 -3.55 -10.35
N LEU A 243 15.92 -4.34 -9.35
CA LEU A 243 15.22 -3.84 -8.16
C LEU A 243 16.09 -2.86 -7.35
N GLY A 244 17.40 -3.12 -7.23
CA GLY A 244 18.35 -2.21 -6.61
C GLY A 244 18.36 -0.85 -7.31
N THR A 245 18.37 -0.84 -8.64
CA THR A 245 18.26 0.38 -9.44
C THR A 245 16.92 1.10 -9.19
N ASP A 246 15.82 0.36 -9.12
CA ASP A 246 14.51 0.94 -8.82
C ASP A 246 14.44 1.49 -7.39
N LEU A 247 15.02 0.80 -6.41
CA LEU A 247 15.12 1.30 -5.03
C LEU A 247 15.88 2.63 -4.95
N LEU A 248 16.97 2.79 -5.72
CA LEU A 248 17.71 4.05 -5.79
C LEU A 248 16.88 5.21 -6.32
N ARG A 249 15.89 4.92 -7.18
CA ARG A 249 14.95 5.90 -7.75
C ARG A 249 13.75 6.19 -6.87
N THR A 250 13.56 5.45 -5.76
CA THR A 250 12.43 5.63 -4.85
C THR A 250 12.77 6.53 -3.67
N ALA A 251 11.73 6.99 -2.96
CA ALA A 251 11.87 7.73 -1.71
C ALA A 251 12.56 6.93 -0.59
N ILE A 252 12.68 5.62 -0.72
CA ILE A 252 13.29 4.73 0.28
C ILE A 252 14.78 5.03 0.42
N PHE A 253 15.49 5.18 -0.71
CA PHE A 253 16.93 5.41 -0.71
C PHE A 253 17.34 6.72 -0.02
N PRO A 254 16.84 7.92 -0.42
CA PRO A 254 17.20 9.16 0.26
C PRO A 254 16.75 9.17 1.72
N ALA A 255 15.64 8.52 2.08
CA ALA A 255 15.21 8.40 3.47
C ALA A 255 16.18 7.53 4.29
N ALA A 256 16.70 6.43 3.73
CA ALA A 256 17.70 5.59 4.37
C ALA A 256 19.01 6.36 4.60
N VAL A 257 19.50 7.09 3.58
CA VAL A 257 20.69 7.94 3.71
C VAL A 257 20.49 9.02 4.79
N ALA A 258 19.35 9.70 4.77
CA ALA A 258 19.01 10.69 5.79
C ALA A 258 18.94 10.09 7.20
N ALA A 259 18.42 8.87 7.35
CA ALA A 259 18.39 8.16 8.64
C ALA A 259 19.80 7.79 9.13
N LEU A 260 20.70 7.37 8.24
CA LEU A 260 22.11 7.10 8.57
C LEU A 260 22.83 8.37 9.03
N VAL A 261 22.68 9.48 8.29
CA VAL A 261 23.26 10.78 8.67
C VAL A 261 22.70 11.24 10.02
N TRP A 262 21.39 11.13 10.22
CA TRP A 262 20.75 11.45 11.49
C TRP A 262 21.28 10.56 12.63
N GLY A 263 21.43 9.25 12.38
CA GLY A 263 22.03 8.31 13.35
C GLY A 263 23.46 8.68 13.76
N ALA A 264 24.27 9.15 12.81
CA ALA A 264 25.63 9.61 13.07
C ALA A 264 25.67 10.91 13.88
N VAL A 265 24.83 11.90 13.51
CA VAL A 265 24.82 13.24 14.13
C VAL A 265 24.08 13.26 15.47
N ARG A 266 22.98 12.50 15.60
CA ARG A 266 22.07 12.49 16.76
C ARG A 266 21.65 11.07 17.15
N PRO A 267 22.57 10.22 17.63
CA PRO A 267 22.32 8.79 17.81
C PRO A 267 21.22 8.46 18.81
N ARG A 268 21.08 9.25 19.88
CA ARG A 268 20.03 9.04 20.88
C ARG A 268 18.63 9.31 20.30
N SER A 269 18.48 10.44 19.61
CA SER A 269 17.18 10.83 19.01
C SER A 269 16.77 9.88 17.88
N CYS A 270 17.73 9.49 17.03
CA CYS A 270 17.51 8.53 15.97
C CYS A 270 17.04 7.18 16.54
N ARG A 271 17.75 6.64 17.55
CA ARG A 271 17.37 5.37 18.22
C ARG A 271 16.00 5.44 18.85
N ALA A 272 15.66 6.53 19.53
CA ALA A 272 14.33 6.70 20.12
C ALA A 272 13.22 6.71 19.07
N PHE A 273 13.43 7.41 17.93
CA PHE A 273 12.49 7.41 16.81
C PHE A 273 12.35 6.01 16.20
N MET A 274 13.45 5.32 15.92
CA MET A 274 13.46 3.97 15.35
C MET A 274 12.72 2.99 16.26
N ALA A 275 12.98 3.02 17.57
CA ALA A 275 12.29 2.18 18.55
C ALA A 275 10.78 2.46 18.60
N ALA A 276 10.37 3.73 18.52
CA ALA A 276 8.96 4.11 18.51
C ALA A 276 8.22 3.63 17.24
N HIS A 277 8.93 3.52 16.10
CA HIS A 277 8.36 3.17 14.80
C HIS A 277 8.82 1.78 14.30
N LEU A 278 9.36 0.94 15.18
CA LEU A 278 9.86 -0.39 14.85
C LEU A 278 8.86 -1.24 14.04
N PRO A 279 7.54 -1.24 14.31
CA PRO A 279 6.59 -1.96 13.44
C PRO A 279 6.61 -1.49 11.98
N ALA A 280 6.68 -0.19 11.73
CA ALA A 280 6.72 0.36 10.38
C ALA A 280 8.04 0.01 9.68
N LEU A 281 9.16 0.03 10.39
CA LEU A 281 10.46 -0.35 9.87
C LEU A 281 10.52 -1.85 9.53
N ALA A 282 9.93 -2.70 10.36
CA ALA A 282 9.78 -4.12 10.08
C ALA A 282 8.96 -4.36 8.81
N ALA A 283 7.87 -3.60 8.61
CA ALA A 283 7.09 -3.67 7.38
C ALA A 283 7.90 -3.26 6.15
N ILE A 284 8.67 -2.16 6.20
CA ILE A 284 9.54 -1.73 5.09
C ILE A 284 10.56 -2.82 4.77
N ALA A 285 11.28 -3.32 5.78
CA ALA A 285 12.30 -4.35 5.58
C ALA A 285 11.71 -5.64 4.96
N THR A 286 10.56 -6.09 5.47
CA THR A 286 9.87 -7.27 4.93
C THR A 286 9.37 -7.04 3.52
N ALA A 287 8.83 -5.85 3.20
CA ALA A 287 8.35 -5.53 1.86
C ALA A 287 9.49 -5.49 0.84
N VAL A 288 10.61 -4.88 1.20
CA VAL A 288 11.82 -4.84 0.35
C VAL A 288 12.37 -6.26 0.15
N ALA A 289 12.51 -7.04 1.22
CA ALA A 289 12.96 -8.44 1.14
C ALA A 289 12.02 -9.29 0.28
N PHE A 290 10.71 -9.15 0.44
CA PHE A 290 9.71 -9.84 -0.38
C PHE A 290 9.83 -9.46 -1.86
N ALA A 291 9.95 -8.16 -2.18
CA ALA A 291 10.16 -7.69 -3.55
C ALA A 291 11.45 -8.26 -4.16
N MET A 292 12.53 -8.36 -3.39
CA MET A 292 13.80 -8.97 -3.83
C MET A 292 13.68 -10.47 -4.10
N LEU A 293 12.86 -11.18 -3.35
CA LEU A 293 12.69 -12.63 -3.47
C LEU A 293 11.71 -13.02 -4.58
N THR A 294 10.75 -12.17 -4.91
CA THR A 294 9.68 -12.48 -5.89
C THR A 294 9.96 -11.98 -7.30
N PHE A 295 11.08 -11.31 -7.54
CA PHE A 295 11.53 -10.81 -8.85
C PHE A 295 10.46 -10.05 -9.62
N THR A 296 9.65 -9.28 -8.92
CA THR A 296 8.49 -8.64 -9.48
C THR A 296 8.76 -7.17 -9.80
N SER A 297 7.90 -6.61 -10.63
CA SER A 297 8.01 -5.25 -11.13
C SER A 297 8.08 -4.19 -9.99
N PRO A 298 8.54 -2.97 -10.30
CA PRO A 298 8.66 -1.84 -9.34
C PRO A 298 7.39 -1.54 -8.54
N ARG A 299 6.22 -1.95 -9.01
CA ARG A 299 4.92 -1.81 -8.33
C ARG A 299 4.85 -2.50 -6.96
N GLN A 300 5.68 -3.52 -6.73
CA GLN A 300 5.77 -4.20 -5.42
C GLN A 300 6.38 -3.28 -4.34
N LEU A 301 7.06 -2.21 -4.74
CA LEU A 301 7.59 -1.21 -3.82
C LEU A 301 6.53 -0.21 -3.31
N THR A 302 5.26 -0.30 -3.75
CA THR A 302 4.18 0.60 -3.28
C THR A 302 4.05 0.63 -1.76
N CYS A 303 4.05 -0.54 -1.11
CA CYS A 303 3.97 -0.64 0.35
C CYS A 303 5.13 0.07 1.05
N PRO A 304 6.41 -0.26 0.80
CA PRO A 304 7.52 0.37 1.49
C PRO A 304 7.65 1.87 1.14
N ILE A 305 7.31 2.31 -0.07
CA ILE A 305 7.31 3.73 -0.45
C ILE A 305 6.30 4.51 0.40
N ILE A 306 5.05 4.05 0.48
CA ILE A 306 4.00 4.73 1.26
C ILE A 306 4.40 4.81 2.74
N ILE A 307 4.87 3.70 3.33
CA ILE A 307 5.27 3.68 4.75
C ILE A 307 6.47 4.61 4.98
N THR A 308 7.46 4.61 4.08
CA THR A 308 8.62 5.50 4.16
C THR A 308 8.21 6.97 4.13
N LEU A 309 7.33 7.35 3.20
CA LEU A 309 6.81 8.71 3.11
C LEU A 309 6.08 9.14 4.39
N LEU A 310 5.29 8.23 4.99
CA LEU A 310 4.63 8.50 6.27
C LEU A 310 5.64 8.72 7.41
N LEU A 311 6.73 7.97 7.45
CA LEU A 311 7.79 8.17 8.45
C LEU A 311 8.55 9.48 8.23
N VAL A 312 8.90 9.81 6.99
CA VAL A 312 9.54 11.10 6.62
C VAL A 312 8.65 12.26 7.03
N LEU A 313 7.35 12.20 6.72
CA LEU A 313 6.39 13.23 7.13
C LEU A 313 6.31 13.40 8.65
N LYS A 314 6.44 12.32 9.43
CA LYS A 314 6.49 12.40 10.89
C LYS A 314 7.74 13.09 11.41
N VAL A 315 8.88 12.93 10.73
CA VAL A 315 10.13 13.62 11.08
C VAL A 315 10.05 15.11 10.73
N ILE A 316 9.51 15.44 9.56
CA ILE A 316 9.48 16.82 9.05
C ILE A 316 8.38 17.66 9.70
N GLN A 317 7.25 17.05 10.07
CA GLN A 317 6.09 17.77 10.63
C GLN A 317 6.42 18.70 11.82
N PRO A 318 7.24 18.33 12.81
CA PRO A 318 7.63 19.22 13.89
C PRO A 318 8.43 20.44 13.42
N LEU A 319 9.23 20.30 12.34
CA LEU A 319 10.06 21.38 11.77
C LEU A 319 9.25 22.54 11.21
N LEU A 320 8.07 22.24 10.71
CA LEU A 320 7.22 23.20 9.99
C LEU A 320 6.22 23.91 10.90
N SER A 321 6.39 23.80 12.20
CA SER A 321 5.52 24.40 13.17
C SER A 321 6.05 25.75 13.64
N PRO A 322 5.34 26.88 13.41
CA PRO A 322 5.70 28.16 13.99
C PRO A 322 5.82 28.05 15.50
N GLY A 323 6.94 28.42 16.06
CA GLY A 323 7.23 28.33 17.49
C GLY A 323 7.82 26.99 17.97
N ALA A 324 8.16 26.07 17.08
CA ALA A 324 8.78 24.79 17.43
C ALA A 324 10.29 24.88 17.74
N CYS A 325 10.84 26.06 17.97
CA CYS A 325 12.25 26.24 18.36
C CYS A 325 12.58 25.67 19.75
N LYS A 326 11.60 25.07 20.45
CA LYS A 326 11.83 24.20 21.61
C LYS A 326 11.63 22.74 21.20
N TRP A 327 12.62 22.21 20.52
CA TRP A 327 12.69 20.80 20.20
C TRP A 327 13.00 19.99 21.47
N PRO A 328 12.15 19.11 21.95
CA PRO A 328 12.56 18.11 22.93
C PRO A 328 13.61 17.13 22.33
N ILE A 329 13.75 17.12 20.99
CA ILE A 329 14.76 16.34 20.30
C ILE A 329 16.15 17.04 20.33
N PHE A 330 16.22 18.34 20.64
CA PHE A 330 17.45 19.14 20.64
C PHE A 330 17.90 19.61 22.05
N SER A 331 17.09 19.38 23.07
CA SER A 331 17.49 19.64 24.46
C SER A 331 17.94 18.35 25.12
N ALA A 332 19.21 18.17 25.23
CA ALA A 332 20.11 17.40 26.04
C ALA A 332 21.15 16.61 25.24
#